data_c5843ff0a848f24c3761d2bd99c25c67
#
_entry.id   c5843ff0a848f24c3761d2bd99c25c67
#
_cell.length_a   1.000
_cell.length_b   1.000
_cell.length_c   1.000
_cell.angle_alpha   90.00
_cell.angle_beta   90.00
_cell.angle_gamma   90.00
#
_symmetry.space_group_name_H-M   'P 1'
#
loop_
_entity.id
_entity.type
_entity.pdbx_description
1 polymer ?
#
loop_
_entity_poly.entity_id
_entity_poly.type
_entity_poly.pdbx_seq_one_letter_code
_entity_poly.pdbx_strand_id
1 'polypeptide(L)'
;SYMVRLIDWHLKEQETMDWLTGSAYWPFKDFSTPVRPENPVPYVNQKGVVERDLTPKETYYVFQSYWTKKPMIHIYGHTWPVRWGKADEQKEILVYSNCPQVELLVNDVSQGMKKRNSQDYPAAGLHWKCRLQAGENTVIARSKGKEEVADTLRFVYETRTWGTPARLQTKVTSCGTDLSLVEVQIVDTQGIPCPVSYTHLTLPT
;
A
#
# COMPACT_ATOMS: atom_id res chain seq x y z
N SER A 1 0.22 4.27 -4.58
CA SER A 1 0.71 5.63 -4.29
C SER A 1 1.52 6.18 -5.46
N TYR A 2 1.74 7.49 -5.48
CA TYR A 2 2.56 8.14 -6.52
C TYR A 2 3.99 7.59 -6.56
N MET A 3 4.62 7.45 -5.39
CA MET A 3 5.98 6.90 -5.26
C MET A 3 6.14 5.51 -5.90
N VAL A 4 5.20 4.63 -5.59
CA VAL A 4 5.22 3.26 -6.12
C VAL A 4 5.16 3.25 -7.65
N ARG A 5 4.26 4.04 -8.24
CA ARG A 5 4.12 4.15 -9.71
C ARG A 5 5.37 4.76 -10.35
N LEU A 6 5.94 5.78 -9.73
CA LEU A 6 7.13 6.45 -10.24
C LEU A 6 8.33 5.48 -10.26
N ILE A 7 8.54 4.75 -9.17
CA ILE A 7 9.65 3.79 -9.08
C ILE A 7 9.45 2.64 -10.06
N ASP A 8 8.24 2.09 -10.15
CA ASP A 8 7.93 1.00 -11.09
C ASP A 8 8.18 1.45 -12.54
N TRP A 9 7.77 2.66 -12.91
CA TRP A 9 8.05 3.23 -14.22
C TRP A 9 9.55 3.40 -14.49
N HIS A 10 10.31 3.94 -13.53
CA HIS A 10 11.75 4.10 -13.68
C HIS A 10 12.47 2.76 -13.87
N LEU A 11 12.12 1.76 -13.06
CA LEU A 11 12.74 0.44 -13.16
C LEU A 11 12.40 -0.25 -14.48
N LYS A 12 11.18 -0.10 -14.98
CA LYS A 12 10.79 -0.59 -16.29
C LYS A 12 11.61 0.06 -17.40
N GLU A 13 11.71 1.39 -17.42
CA GLU A 13 12.48 2.10 -18.42
C GLU A 13 13.96 1.67 -18.40
N GLN A 14 14.54 1.50 -17.21
CA GLN A 14 15.93 1.07 -17.03
C GLN A 14 16.19 -0.33 -17.61
N GLU A 15 15.22 -1.25 -17.57
CA GLU A 15 15.35 -2.58 -18.18
C GLU A 15 15.54 -2.52 -19.72
N THR A 16 15.15 -1.42 -20.37
CA THR A 16 15.26 -1.23 -21.82
C THR A 16 16.49 -0.41 -22.24
N MET A 17 17.30 0.05 -21.30
CA MET A 17 18.45 0.94 -21.54
C MET A 17 19.77 0.15 -21.58
N ASP A 18 20.14 -0.37 -22.73
CA ASP A 18 21.37 -1.18 -22.91
C ASP A 18 22.66 -0.41 -22.56
N TRP A 19 22.63 0.91 -22.61
CA TRP A 19 23.74 1.79 -22.28
C TRP A 19 23.83 2.14 -20.80
N LEU A 20 22.82 1.82 -19.98
CA LEU A 20 22.79 2.14 -18.57
C LEU A 20 23.59 1.13 -17.76
N THR A 21 24.70 1.54 -17.18
CA THR A 21 25.58 0.69 -16.37
C THR A 21 25.03 0.38 -14.98
N GLY A 22 24.09 1.18 -14.49
CA GLY A 22 23.44 0.96 -13.20
C GLY A 22 22.72 2.19 -12.66
N SER A 23 21.95 2.01 -11.64
CA SER A 23 21.25 3.06 -10.92
C SER A 23 21.21 2.77 -9.42
N ALA A 24 21.09 3.82 -8.62
CA ALA A 24 20.92 3.71 -7.19
C ALA A 24 19.77 4.61 -6.73
N TYR A 25 18.93 4.08 -5.86
CA TYR A 25 17.88 4.85 -5.22
C TYR A 25 18.36 5.44 -3.90
N TRP A 26 18.02 6.68 -3.62
CA TRP A 26 18.30 7.37 -2.37
C TRP A 26 17.03 7.97 -1.77
N PRO A 27 16.75 7.74 -0.46
CA PRO A 27 17.54 6.92 0.47
C PRO A 27 16.98 5.50 0.62
N PHE A 28 17.80 4.59 1.12
CA PHE A 28 17.34 3.25 1.45
C PHE A 28 16.38 3.26 2.64
N LYS A 29 16.70 4.01 3.69
CA LYS A 29 15.92 4.05 4.92
C LYS A 29 15.59 5.48 5.33
N ASP A 30 14.47 5.68 6.01
CA ASP A 30 14.10 6.94 6.61
C ASP A 30 15.15 7.40 7.63
N PHE A 31 15.40 8.70 7.69
CA PHE A 31 16.42 9.25 8.56
C PHE A 31 16.02 10.60 9.15
N SER A 32 16.59 10.93 10.32
CA SER A 32 16.39 12.22 10.95
C SER A 32 17.07 13.33 10.15
N THR A 33 16.44 14.49 10.09
CA THR A 33 16.95 15.68 9.41
C THR A 33 16.55 16.94 10.19
N PRO A 34 17.43 17.92 10.34
CA PRO A 34 17.08 19.19 11.00
C PRO A 34 16.16 20.08 10.15
N VAL A 35 16.05 19.76 8.85
CA VAL A 35 15.22 20.48 7.88
C VAL A 35 14.01 19.64 7.55
N ARG A 36 12.86 19.91 7.85
CA ARG A 36 11.56 19.27 7.54
C ARG A 36 10.67 19.17 8.77
N PRO A 37 10.47 20.30 9.49
CA PRO A 37 9.55 20.29 10.63
C PRO A 37 8.09 20.07 10.18
N GLU A 38 7.78 20.36 8.91
CA GLU A 38 6.45 20.26 8.29
C GLU A 38 6.03 18.84 7.88
N ASN A 39 6.94 17.87 7.94
CA ASN A 39 6.61 16.48 7.58
C ASN A 39 5.59 15.88 8.55
N PRO A 40 4.77 14.89 8.14
CA PRO A 40 3.85 14.18 9.03
C PRO A 40 4.52 13.65 10.30
N VAL A 41 5.78 13.22 10.19
CA VAL A 41 6.67 13.00 11.34
C VAL A 41 7.72 14.10 11.31
N PRO A 42 7.65 15.11 12.20
CA PRO A 42 8.58 16.23 12.19
C PRO A 42 10.03 15.78 12.25
N TYR A 43 10.88 16.47 11.50
CA TYR A 43 12.33 16.20 11.46
C TYR A 43 12.72 14.79 10.98
N VAL A 44 11.85 14.12 10.24
CA VAL A 44 12.13 12.83 9.60
C VAL A 44 11.96 12.93 8.09
N ASN A 45 13.00 12.55 7.36
CA ASN A 45 12.89 12.33 5.92
C ASN A 45 12.29 10.93 5.68
N GLN A 46 11.06 10.89 5.14
CA GLN A 46 10.27 9.67 4.93
C GLN A 46 10.36 9.11 3.50
N LYS A 47 11.42 9.45 2.76
CA LYS A 47 11.63 8.99 1.38
C LYS A 47 12.29 7.61 1.28
N GLY A 48 12.62 6.98 2.42
CA GLY A 48 13.19 5.64 2.45
C GLY A 48 12.27 4.58 1.85
N VAL A 49 12.84 3.52 1.33
CA VAL A 49 12.10 2.31 0.94
C VAL A 49 11.73 1.45 2.15
N VAL A 50 12.40 1.69 3.27
CA VAL A 50 12.07 1.12 4.57
C VAL A 50 11.96 2.22 5.62
N GLU A 51 11.25 1.94 6.70
CA GLU A 51 11.15 2.80 7.88
C GLU A 51 12.50 2.86 8.63
N ARG A 52 12.56 3.65 9.71
CA ARG A 52 13.77 3.78 10.53
C ARG A 52 14.17 2.49 11.26
N ASP A 53 13.21 1.64 11.57
CA ASP A 53 13.39 0.33 12.18
C ASP A 53 13.58 -0.80 11.17
N LEU A 54 13.71 -0.46 9.88
CA LEU A 54 13.84 -1.36 8.73
C LEU A 54 12.53 -2.07 8.32
N THR A 55 11.37 -1.65 8.84
CA THR A 55 10.08 -2.14 8.35
C THR A 55 9.92 -1.79 6.86
N PRO A 56 9.69 -2.78 5.97
CA PRO A 56 9.54 -2.54 4.55
C PRO A 56 8.30 -1.71 4.23
N LYS A 57 8.45 -0.71 3.35
CA LYS A 57 7.33 0.01 2.75
C LYS A 57 6.93 -0.63 1.42
N GLU A 58 5.82 -0.24 0.85
CA GLU A 58 5.34 -0.75 -0.44
C GLU A 58 6.39 -0.63 -1.56
N THR A 59 7.19 0.43 -1.55
CA THR A 59 8.27 0.64 -2.52
C THR A 59 9.38 -0.39 -2.42
N TYR A 60 9.62 -0.97 -1.25
CA TYR A 60 10.59 -2.05 -1.06
C TYR A 60 10.22 -3.26 -1.94
N TYR A 61 8.95 -3.64 -1.96
CA TYR A 61 8.48 -4.78 -2.73
C TYR A 61 8.51 -4.54 -4.24
N VAL A 62 8.40 -3.26 -4.68
CA VAL A 62 8.63 -2.89 -6.08
C VAL A 62 10.07 -3.22 -6.46
N PHE A 63 11.06 -2.70 -5.73
CA PHE A 63 12.47 -3.01 -5.98
C PHE A 63 12.75 -4.51 -5.89
N GLN A 64 12.19 -5.18 -4.88
CA GLN A 64 12.36 -6.61 -4.72
C GLN A 64 11.87 -7.39 -5.95
N SER A 65 10.74 -7.00 -6.55
CA SER A 65 10.18 -7.67 -7.72
C SER A 65 11.06 -7.54 -8.99
N TYR A 66 11.92 -6.53 -9.06
CA TYR A 66 12.89 -6.35 -10.15
C TYR A 66 14.24 -6.99 -9.86
N TRP A 67 14.73 -6.90 -8.62
CA TRP A 67 16.14 -7.17 -8.31
C TRP A 67 16.42 -8.50 -7.65
N THR A 68 15.41 -9.15 -7.04
CA THR A 68 15.63 -10.47 -6.43
C THR A 68 15.51 -11.60 -7.45
N LYS A 69 16.34 -12.64 -7.25
CA LYS A 69 16.22 -13.93 -7.97
C LYS A 69 15.34 -14.92 -7.21
N LYS A 70 15.09 -14.69 -5.91
CA LYS A 70 14.19 -15.54 -5.12
C LYS A 70 12.76 -15.27 -5.52
N PRO A 71 11.94 -16.29 -5.76
CA PRO A 71 10.52 -16.09 -6.03
C PRO A 71 9.84 -15.25 -4.95
N MET A 72 9.09 -14.26 -5.37
CA MET A 72 8.36 -13.38 -4.45
C MET A 72 7.02 -12.95 -5.03
N ILE A 73 6.08 -12.76 -4.15
CA ILE A 73 4.76 -12.16 -4.42
C ILE A 73 4.43 -11.21 -3.27
N HIS A 74 3.90 -10.05 -3.59
CA HIS A 74 3.39 -9.08 -2.63
C HIS A 74 2.15 -8.38 -3.18
N ILE A 75 1.03 -8.51 -2.46
CA ILE A 75 -0.21 -7.78 -2.77
C ILE A 75 -0.10 -6.38 -2.19
N TYR A 76 -0.27 -5.36 -3.01
CA TYR A 76 -0.19 -3.97 -2.59
C TYR A 76 -1.26 -3.60 -1.55
N GLY A 77 -0.82 -2.94 -0.49
CA GLY A 77 -1.72 -2.34 0.51
C GLY A 77 -2.00 -3.17 1.75
N HIS A 78 -1.04 -3.94 2.24
CA HIS A 78 -1.13 -4.69 3.50
C HIS A 78 -1.42 -3.80 4.73
N THR A 79 -1.05 -2.54 4.68
CA THR A 79 -1.27 -1.58 5.78
C THR A 79 -2.67 -0.95 5.78
N TRP A 80 -3.54 -1.33 4.82
CA TRP A 80 -4.88 -0.77 4.69
C TRP A 80 -5.95 -1.79 5.06
N PRO A 81 -6.31 -1.89 6.35
CA PRO A 81 -7.28 -2.87 6.84
C PRO A 81 -8.72 -2.56 6.40
N VAL A 82 -9.00 -1.31 6.03
CA VAL A 82 -10.30 -0.88 5.51
C VAL A 82 -10.11 -0.19 4.17
N ARG A 83 -10.89 -0.59 3.19
CA ARG A 83 -10.94 0.02 1.86
C ARG A 83 -12.35 0.50 1.57
N TRP A 84 -12.45 1.66 0.97
CA TRP A 84 -13.72 2.32 0.71
C TRP A 84 -14.06 2.35 -0.77
N GLY A 85 -15.36 2.23 -1.09
CA GLY A 85 -15.87 2.37 -2.44
C GLY A 85 -17.36 2.13 -2.54
N LYS A 86 -17.87 2.21 -3.77
CA LYS A 86 -19.28 1.93 -4.03
C LYS A 86 -19.52 0.41 -4.10
N ALA A 87 -20.74 -0.01 -3.78
CA ALA A 87 -21.18 -1.37 -4.08
C ALA A 87 -21.03 -1.63 -5.59
N ASP A 88 -20.62 -2.84 -5.95
CA ASP A 88 -20.43 -3.30 -7.34
C ASP A 88 -19.36 -2.56 -8.16
N GLU A 89 -18.61 -1.62 -7.54
CA GLU A 89 -17.48 -0.96 -8.18
C GLU A 89 -16.34 -1.95 -8.41
N GLN A 90 -15.75 -1.89 -9.61
CA GLN A 90 -14.52 -2.63 -9.87
C GLN A 90 -13.33 -1.92 -9.20
N LYS A 91 -12.66 -2.63 -8.30
CA LYS A 91 -11.43 -2.16 -7.66
C LYS A 91 -10.21 -2.81 -8.28
N GLU A 92 -9.16 -2.03 -8.42
CA GLU A 92 -7.88 -2.53 -8.90
C GLU A 92 -7.13 -3.19 -7.74
N ILE A 93 -6.73 -4.44 -7.95
CA ILE A 93 -5.80 -5.16 -7.09
C ILE A 93 -4.47 -5.24 -7.82
N LEU A 94 -3.43 -4.73 -7.17
CA LEU A 94 -2.07 -4.68 -7.69
C LEU A 94 -1.20 -5.69 -6.95
N VAL A 95 -0.43 -6.47 -7.69
CA VAL A 95 0.49 -7.47 -7.15
C VAL A 95 1.87 -7.28 -7.75
N TYR A 96 2.89 -7.19 -6.93
CA TYR A 96 4.29 -7.21 -7.34
C TYR A 96 4.83 -8.63 -7.26
N SER A 97 5.48 -9.08 -8.32
CA SER A 97 6.05 -10.41 -8.40
C SER A 97 7.15 -10.49 -9.45
N ASN A 98 8.15 -11.32 -9.18
CA ASN A 98 9.13 -11.76 -10.18
C ASN A 98 8.81 -13.16 -10.74
N CYS A 99 7.71 -13.77 -10.32
CA CYS A 99 7.28 -15.08 -10.80
C CYS A 99 6.76 -14.98 -12.25
N PRO A 100 7.01 -16.01 -13.10
CA PRO A 100 6.55 -16.00 -14.49
C PRO A 100 5.04 -15.91 -14.66
N GLN A 101 4.29 -16.49 -13.71
CA GLN A 101 2.83 -16.50 -13.71
C GLN A 101 2.30 -16.37 -12.29
N VAL A 102 1.27 -15.54 -12.13
CA VAL A 102 0.57 -15.32 -10.86
C VAL A 102 -0.92 -15.46 -11.09
N GLU A 103 -1.57 -16.26 -10.27
CA GLU A 103 -3.03 -16.35 -10.17
C GLU A 103 -3.51 -15.50 -9.00
N LEU A 104 -4.56 -14.71 -9.22
CA LEU A 104 -5.24 -13.97 -8.17
C LEU A 104 -6.57 -14.65 -7.83
N LEU A 105 -6.83 -14.85 -6.56
CA LEU A 105 -8.13 -15.29 -6.04
C LEU A 105 -8.71 -14.18 -5.16
N VAL A 106 -9.99 -13.94 -5.27
CA VAL A 106 -10.76 -13.06 -4.38
C VAL A 106 -11.88 -13.89 -3.79
N ASN A 107 -11.90 -14.04 -2.47
CA ASN A 107 -12.88 -14.88 -1.76
C ASN A 107 -12.98 -16.29 -2.38
N ASP A 108 -11.83 -16.92 -2.59
CA ASP A 108 -11.64 -18.25 -3.20
C ASP A 108 -12.04 -18.35 -4.70
N VAL A 109 -12.48 -17.26 -5.31
CA VAL A 109 -12.83 -17.23 -6.75
C VAL A 109 -11.65 -16.71 -7.55
N SER A 110 -11.17 -17.52 -8.52
CA SER A 110 -10.06 -17.12 -9.40
C SER A 110 -10.44 -15.94 -10.28
N GLN A 111 -9.59 -14.94 -10.30
CA GLN A 111 -9.67 -13.76 -11.17
C GLN A 111 -8.78 -13.92 -12.42
N GLY A 112 -8.29 -15.13 -12.63
CA GLY A 112 -7.42 -15.48 -13.74
C GLY A 112 -5.93 -15.31 -13.43
N MET A 113 -5.12 -15.75 -14.38
CA MET A 113 -3.66 -15.68 -14.32
C MET A 113 -3.12 -14.53 -15.15
N LYS A 114 -2.05 -13.91 -14.66
CA LYS A 114 -1.25 -12.95 -15.41
C LYS A 114 0.21 -13.35 -15.42
N LYS A 115 0.88 -12.98 -16.50
CA LYS A 115 2.31 -13.21 -16.68
C LYS A 115 3.04 -11.90 -16.50
N ARG A 116 4.19 -11.96 -15.83
CA ARG A 116 5.11 -10.82 -15.83
C ARG A 116 5.55 -10.57 -17.27
N ASN A 117 5.47 -9.32 -17.71
CA ASN A 117 5.99 -8.87 -18.97
C ASN A 117 6.71 -7.54 -18.77
N SER A 118 8.04 -7.54 -18.94
CA SER A 118 8.87 -6.34 -18.78
C SER A 118 8.61 -5.28 -19.85
N GLN A 119 7.94 -5.62 -20.94
CA GLN A 119 7.57 -4.70 -22.00
C GLN A 119 6.24 -3.99 -21.76
N ASP A 120 5.36 -4.55 -20.91
CA ASP A 120 4.09 -3.94 -20.56
C ASP A 120 4.26 -3.04 -19.34
N TYR A 121 3.59 -1.90 -19.36
CA TYR A 121 3.52 -1.03 -18.18
C TYR A 121 2.28 -1.34 -17.34
N PRO A 122 2.45 -1.43 -16.01
CA PRO A 122 3.70 -1.53 -15.26
C PRO A 122 4.36 -2.90 -15.41
N ALA A 123 5.67 -2.94 -15.53
CA ALA A 123 6.42 -4.13 -15.91
C ALA A 123 6.35 -5.25 -14.88
N ALA A 124 6.51 -4.97 -13.61
CA ALA A 124 6.46 -5.95 -12.53
C ALA A 124 5.13 -5.94 -11.79
N GLY A 125 4.37 -4.87 -11.87
CA GLY A 125 3.05 -4.76 -11.28
C GLY A 125 2.00 -5.45 -12.15
N LEU A 126 1.31 -6.42 -11.57
CA LEU A 126 0.22 -7.14 -12.22
C LEU A 126 -1.11 -6.60 -11.68
N HIS A 127 -2.00 -6.18 -12.57
CA HIS A 127 -3.23 -5.50 -12.22
C HIS A 127 -4.45 -6.36 -12.54
N TRP A 128 -5.36 -6.52 -11.57
CA TRP A 128 -6.67 -7.13 -11.78
C TRP A 128 -7.77 -6.15 -11.40
N LYS A 129 -8.82 -6.10 -12.21
CA LYS A 129 -10.05 -5.39 -11.86
C LYS A 129 -11.02 -6.40 -11.26
N CYS A 130 -11.28 -6.29 -9.97
CA CYS A 130 -12.07 -7.24 -9.20
C CYS A 130 -13.29 -6.55 -8.59
N ARG A 131 -14.38 -7.29 -8.46
CA ARG A 131 -15.51 -6.90 -7.61
C ARG A 131 -15.28 -7.43 -6.22
N LEU A 132 -15.42 -6.55 -5.24
CA LEU A 132 -15.31 -6.87 -3.82
C LEU A 132 -16.70 -6.95 -3.21
N GLN A 133 -16.89 -7.86 -2.27
CA GLN A 133 -18.12 -7.89 -1.49
C GLN A 133 -18.04 -6.87 -0.35
N ALA A 134 -19.18 -6.31 0.06
CA ALA A 134 -19.23 -5.49 1.26
C ALA A 134 -18.84 -6.33 2.49
N GLY A 135 -18.03 -5.76 3.38
CA GLY A 135 -17.49 -6.48 4.52
C GLY A 135 -16.14 -7.13 4.25
N GLU A 136 -15.88 -8.26 4.87
CA GLU A 136 -14.58 -8.94 4.80
C GLU A 136 -14.30 -9.53 3.42
N ASN A 137 -13.09 -9.31 2.93
CA ASN A 137 -12.56 -9.91 1.71
C ASN A 137 -11.20 -10.52 1.99
N THR A 138 -10.95 -11.66 1.38
CA THR A 138 -9.65 -12.31 1.34
C THR A 138 -9.15 -12.34 -0.10
N VAL A 139 -7.96 -11.81 -0.30
CA VAL A 139 -7.26 -11.83 -1.59
C VAL A 139 -6.02 -12.68 -1.46
N ILE A 140 -5.85 -13.64 -2.36
CA ILE A 140 -4.68 -14.51 -2.40
C ILE A 140 -4.05 -14.37 -3.78
N ALA A 141 -2.76 -14.04 -3.81
CA ALA A 141 -1.95 -14.10 -5.02
C ALA A 141 -0.97 -15.26 -4.87
N ARG A 142 -0.93 -16.15 -5.87
CA ARG A 142 -0.05 -17.33 -5.83
C ARG A 142 0.65 -17.54 -7.16
N SER A 143 1.90 -17.99 -7.11
CA SER A 143 2.62 -18.42 -8.29
C SER A 143 2.18 -19.83 -8.73
N LYS A 144 2.33 -20.11 -10.03
CA LYS A 144 2.31 -21.48 -10.55
C LYS A 144 3.65 -21.79 -11.18
N GLY A 145 4.30 -22.84 -10.74
CA GLY A 145 5.61 -23.25 -11.25
C GLY A 145 6.37 -24.17 -10.29
N LYS A 146 7.69 -24.25 -10.46
CA LYS A 146 8.54 -25.16 -9.67
C LYS A 146 8.65 -24.75 -8.19
N GLU A 147 8.56 -23.47 -7.90
CA GLU A 147 8.56 -22.93 -6.54
C GLU A 147 7.26 -22.18 -6.31
N GLU A 148 6.43 -22.69 -5.42
CA GLU A 148 5.16 -22.09 -5.07
C GLU A 148 5.36 -21.06 -3.96
N VAL A 149 5.07 -19.81 -4.28
CA VAL A 149 4.99 -18.71 -3.30
C VAL A 149 3.62 -18.07 -3.38
N ALA A 150 3.15 -17.62 -2.25
CA ALA A 150 1.85 -16.95 -2.16
C ALA A 150 1.90 -15.80 -1.16
N ASP A 151 1.02 -14.83 -1.37
CA ASP A 151 0.72 -13.77 -0.42
C ASP A 151 -0.79 -13.69 -0.19
N THR A 152 -1.20 -13.36 1.02
CA THR A 152 -2.60 -13.28 1.41
C THR A 152 -2.87 -11.95 2.10
N LEU A 153 -3.87 -11.24 1.61
CA LEU A 153 -4.34 -9.97 2.14
C LEU A 153 -5.80 -10.08 2.59
N ARG A 154 -6.09 -9.67 3.82
CA ARG A 154 -7.45 -9.57 4.36
C ARG A 154 -7.77 -8.12 4.69
N PHE A 155 -8.96 -7.67 4.31
CA PHE A 155 -9.43 -6.32 4.57
C PHE A 155 -10.96 -6.26 4.57
N VAL A 156 -11.49 -5.20 5.17
CA VAL A 156 -12.91 -4.88 5.10
C VAL A 156 -13.15 -3.92 3.93
N TYR A 157 -14.07 -4.25 3.04
CA TYR A 157 -14.55 -3.33 2.01
C TYR A 157 -15.81 -2.63 2.51
N GLU A 158 -15.66 -1.34 2.81
CA GLU A 158 -16.74 -0.51 3.34
C GLU A 158 -17.43 0.23 2.20
N THR A 159 -18.72 -0.07 2.02
CA THR A 159 -19.54 0.51 0.94
C THR A 159 -20.49 1.59 1.42
N ARG A 160 -20.59 1.80 2.72
CA ARG A 160 -21.40 2.89 3.26
C ARG A 160 -20.72 4.21 2.94
N THR A 161 -21.49 5.12 2.35
CA THR A 161 -21.04 6.49 2.13
C THR A 161 -21.21 7.29 3.42
N TRP A 162 -20.19 8.07 3.77
CA TRP A 162 -20.30 9.02 4.88
C TRP A 162 -21.19 10.19 4.48
N GLY A 163 -21.92 10.72 5.47
CA GLY A 163 -22.70 11.95 5.36
C GLY A 163 -21.86 13.21 5.63
N THR A 164 -22.54 14.31 5.94
CA THR A 164 -21.87 15.54 6.37
C THR A 164 -21.16 15.31 7.71
N PRO A 165 -19.92 15.79 7.90
CA PRO A 165 -19.24 15.74 9.18
C PRO A 165 -20.08 16.37 10.30
N ALA A 166 -20.27 15.66 11.40
CA ALA A 166 -21.20 16.09 12.45
C ALA A 166 -20.54 16.18 13.83
N ARG A 167 -19.55 15.35 14.12
CA ARG A 167 -18.91 15.32 15.45
C ARG A 167 -17.52 14.75 15.41
N LEU A 168 -16.75 15.03 16.47
CA LEU A 168 -15.50 14.34 16.77
C LEU A 168 -15.79 13.09 17.61
N GLN A 169 -15.19 12.00 17.23
CA GLN A 169 -15.13 10.76 18.02
C GLN A 169 -13.70 10.59 18.51
N THR A 170 -13.53 10.38 19.80
CA THR A 170 -12.22 10.19 20.42
C THR A 170 -12.10 8.79 21.00
N LYS A 171 -10.92 8.22 20.85
CA LYS A 171 -10.52 6.99 21.52
C LYS A 171 -9.21 7.26 22.26
N VAL A 172 -9.22 6.97 23.56
CA VAL A 172 -8.02 7.12 24.39
C VAL A 172 -7.49 5.74 24.72
N THR A 173 -6.21 5.54 24.45
CA THR A 173 -5.49 4.29 24.77
C THR A 173 -4.32 4.67 25.69
N SER A 174 -4.28 4.10 26.89
CA SER A 174 -3.16 4.29 27.83
C SER A 174 -1.91 3.60 27.27
N CYS A 175 -0.81 4.32 27.23
CA CYS A 175 0.50 3.84 26.76
C CYS A 175 1.54 3.89 27.90
N GLY A 176 1.21 3.30 29.06
CA GLY A 176 2.02 3.31 30.26
C GLY A 176 1.41 4.14 31.39
N THR A 177 2.22 4.55 32.34
CA THR A 177 1.73 5.31 33.54
C THR A 177 1.42 6.77 33.23
N ASP A 178 2.17 7.40 32.33
CA ASP A 178 2.15 8.85 32.11
C ASP A 178 1.85 9.29 30.69
N LEU A 179 1.56 8.34 29.80
CA LEU A 179 1.27 8.60 28.39
C LEU A 179 -0.05 8.00 27.97
N SER A 180 -0.82 8.77 27.21
CA SER A 180 -2.04 8.30 26.55
C SER A 180 -2.02 8.70 25.09
N LEU A 181 -2.34 7.75 24.23
CA LEU A 181 -2.62 8.00 22.82
C LEU A 181 -4.09 8.40 22.67
N VAL A 182 -4.33 9.57 22.10
CA VAL A 182 -5.67 10.05 21.78
C VAL A 182 -5.84 10.02 20.27
N GLU A 183 -6.68 9.10 19.79
CA GLU A 183 -7.14 9.07 18.42
C GLU A 183 -8.38 9.95 18.29
N VAL A 184 -8.37 10.89 17.35
CA VAL A 184 -9.50 11.76 17.06
C VAL A 184 -9.96 11.53 15.64
N GLN A 185 -11.24 11.23 15.46
CA GLN A 185 -11.84 10.97 14.17
C GLN A 185 -13.07 11.85 13.95
N ILE A 186 -13.16 12.43 12.76
CA ILE A 186 -14.38 13.13 12.35
C ILE A 186 -15.36 12.09 11.81
N VAL A 187 -16.58 12.12 12.34
CA VAL A 187 -17.65 11.20 11.93
C VAL A 187 -18.93 11.96 11.59
N ASP A 188 -19.78 11.35 10.78
CA ASP A 188 -21.12 11.84 10.49
C ASP A 188 -22.09 11.55 11.65
N THR A 189 -23.37 11.88 11.45
CA THR A 189 -24.44 11.63 12.44
C THR A 189 -24.62 10.15 12.77
N GLN A 190 -24.25 9.26 11.87
CA GLN A 190 -24.33 7.80 12.02
C GLN A 190 -23.05 7.19 12.62
N GLY A 191 -22.04 8.01 12.86
CA GLY A 191 -20.74 7.54 13.36
C GLY A 191 -19.82 6.98 12.27
N ILE A 192 -20.14 7.22 10.98
CA ILE A 192 -19.30 6.80 9.87
C ILE A 192 -18.13 7.78 9.72
N PRO A 193 -16.89 7.31 9.64
CA PRO A 193 -15.74 8.18 9.45
C PRO A 193 -15.84 9.01 8.18
N CYS A 194 -15.63 10.33 8.30
CA CYS A 194 -15.59 11.25 7.18
C CYS A 194 -14.15 11.56 6.82
N PRO A 195 -13.60 11.03 5.69
CA PRO A 195 -12.29 11.41 5.23
C PRO A 195 -12.33 12.89 4.81
N VAL A 196 -11.61 13.73 5.53
CA VAL A 196 -11.43 15.14 5.20
C VAL A 196 -10.02 15.36 4.68
N SER A 197 -9.88 16.09 3.59
CA SER A 197 -8.60 16.18 2.89
C SER A 197 -7.55 17.03 3.62
N TYR A 198 -7.93 17.84 4.60
CA TYR A 198 -7.02 18.66 5.42
C TYR A 198 -7.59 18.84 6.81
N THR A 199 -6.95 18.25 7.81
CA THR A 199 -7.22 18.56 9.22
C THR A 199 -5.94 19.07 9.85
N HIS A 200 -5.87 20.35 10.15
CA HIS A 200 -4.88 20.91 11.06
C HIS A 200 -5.54 21.05 12.43
N LEU A 201 -5.09 20.24 13.39
CA LEU A 201 -5.37 20.47 14.80
C LEU A 201 -4.28 21.37 15.34
N THR A 202 -4.58 22.64 15.55
CA THR A 202 -3.75 23.52 16.39
C THR A 202 -4.19 23.34 17.84
N LEU A 203 -3.32 22.75 18.64
CA LEU A 203 -3.50 22.75 20.09
C LEU A 203 -3.08 24.14 20.61
N PRO A 204 -3.87 24.80 21.48
CA PRO A 204 -3.42 26.02 22.14
C PRO A 204 -2.19 25.69 22.99
N THR A 205 -1.14 26.48 22.83
CA THR A 205 0.06 26.49 23.67
C THR A 205 -0.23 27.09 25.02
#